data_b10839cdcd051bd4584782cff263022f
#
_entry.id   b10839cdcd051bd4584782cff263022f
#
_cell.length_a   1.000
_cell.length_b   1.000
_cell.length_c   1.000
_cell.angle_alpha   90.00
_cell.angle_beta   90.00
_cell.angle_gamma   90.00
#
_symmetry.space_group_name_H-M   'P 1'
#
loop_
_entity.id
_entity.type
_entity.pdbx_description
1 polymer ?
#
loop_
_entity_poly.entity_id
_entity_poly.type
_entity_poly.pdbx_seq_one_letter_code
_entity_poly.pdbx_strand_id
1 'polypeptide(L)'
;MKRMKTIVICFSYHHNNTEKIASIIATTLNAEIKKPLEIDPNDLSNYDLVGFGSGIYFGKHHKVLLDLADKLPQVTNKKAFIFSTSGRKDNMPKFHKQLKEKLQSKGFEIGSEFNCAAFDTFGPLKIVGGLNKGHPNEDDLKQAQVFAQSLNQPVMA
;
A
#
# COMPACT_ATOMS: atom_id res chain seq x y z
N MET A 1 -12.56 21.17 12.36
CA MET A 1 -11.73 19.95 12.34
C MET A 1 -10.69 20.06 11.23
N LYS A 2 -9.44 19.87 11.58
CA LYS A 2 -8.37 19.90 10.60
C LYS A 2 -8.43 18.64 9.77
N ARG A 3 -8.52 18.80 8.44
CA ARG A 3 -8.52 17.67 7.51
C ARG A 3 -7.14 17.03 7.49
N MET A 4 -7.10 15.71 7.59
CA MET A 4 -5.87 14.95 7.54
C MET A 4 -5.27 15.01 6.13
N LYS A 5 -4.02 15.45 6.03
CA LYS A 5 -3.31 15.49 4.74
C LYS A 5 -2.72 14.12 4.46
N THR A 6 -3.15 13.50 3.37
CA THR A 6 -2.81 12.11 3.06
C THR A 6 -2.16 11.99 1.68
N ILE A 7 -1.17 11.12 1.58
CA ILE A 7 -0.56 10.72 0.31
C ILE A 7 -0.49 9.20 0.23
N VAL A 8 -0.66 8.66 -0.97
CA VAL A 8 -0.53 7.23 -1.23
C VAL A 8 0.67 7.02 -2.15
N ILE A 9 1.64 6.26 -1.67
CA ILE A 9 2.84 5.88 -2.42
C ILE A 9 2.62 4.47 -2.93
N CYS A 10 2.59 4.31 -4.25
CA CYS A 10 2.28 3.02 -4.86
C CYS A 10 3.26 2.68 -5.97
N PHE A 11 3.78 1.47 -5.94
CA PHE A 11 4.52 0.89 -7.05
C PHE A 11 3.74 -0.29 -7.60
N SER A 12 3.36 -0.19 -8.89
CA SER A 12 2.63 -1.24 -9.57
C SER A 12 3.41 -1.68 -10.79
N TYR A 13 3.59 -2.98 -10.96
CA TYR A 13 4.33 -3.53 -12.08
C TYR A 13 3.36 -4.33 -12.97
N HIS A 14 3.36 -5.59 -13.02
CA HIS A 14 2.48 -6.37 -13.88
C HIS A 14 1.00 -6.05 -13.69
N HIS A 15 0.26 -5.86 -14.80
CA HIS A 15 -1.21 -5.71 -14.86
C HIS A 15 -1.80 -4.52 -14.10
N ASN A 16 -0.97 -3.65 -13.53
CA ASN A 16 -1.41 -2.45 -12.78
C ASN A 16 -2.43 -2.75 -11.67
N ASN A 17 -2.36 -3.94 -11.08
CA ASN A 17 -3.34 -4.37 -10.08
C ASN A 17 -3.30 -3.54 -8.80
N THR A 18 -2.09 -3.28 -8.30
CA THR A 18 -1.93 -2.47 -7.09
C THR A 18 -2.36 -1.03 -7.34
N GLU A 19 -2.12 -0.51 -8.54
CA GLU A 19 -2.53 0.84 -8.91
C GLU A 19 -4.05 1.00 -8.86
N LYS A 20 -4.81 -0.02 -9.27
CA LYS A 20 -6.28 0.01 -9.17
C LYS A 20 -6.73 0.16 -7.72
N ILE A 21 -6.10 -0.60 -6.82
CA ILE A 21 -6.39 -0.53 -5.39
C ILE A 21 -5.98 0.83 -4.82
N ALA A 22 -4.79 1.30 -5.19
CA ALA A 22 -4.31 2.61 -4.74
C ALA A 22 -5.24 3.74 -5.17
N SER A 23 -5.77 3.67 -6.39
CA SER A 23 -6.69 4.68 -6.91
C SER A 23 -7.99 4.75 -6.09
N ILE A 24 -8.53 3.60 -5.72
CA ILE A 24 -9.74 3.54 -4.89
C ILE A 24 -9.46 4.15 -3.51
N ILE A 25 -8.34 3.76 -2.90
CA ILE A 25 -7.96 4.27 -1.58
C ILE A 25 -7.76 5.79 -1.63
N ALA A 26 -7.01 6.26 -2.62
CA ALA A 26 -6.72 7.69 -2.75
C ALA A 26 -7.98 8.51 -3.02
N THR A 27 -8.87 8.03 -3.88
CA THR A 27 -10.13 8.72 -4.16
C THR A 27 -10.98 8.82 -2.89
N THR A 28 -11.07 7.73 -2.14
CA THR A 28 -11.85 7.69 -0.90
C THR A 28 -11.28 8.64 0.15
N LEU A 29 -9.96 8.75 0.25
CA LEU A 29 -9.29 9.62 1.21
C LEU A 29 -9.04 11.03 0.70
N ASN A 30 -9.37 11.31 -0.56
CA ASN A 30 -9.03 12.56 -1.23
C ASN A 30 -7.52 12.84 -1.13
N ALA A 31 -6.73 11.84 -1.46
CA ALA A 31 -5.28 11.85 -1.34
C ALA A 31 -4.59 11.92 -2.70
N GLU A 32 -3.35 12.39 -2.70
CA GLU A 32 -2.49 12.30 -3.87
C GLU A 32 -1.94 10.88 -4.01
N ILE A 33 -1.66 10.48 -5.25
CA ILE A 33 -0.92 9.24 -5.53
C ILE A 33 0.41 9.60 -6.17
N LYS A 34 1.49 9.02 -5.67
CA LYS A 34 2.84 9.17 -6.23
C LYS A 34 3.53 7.83 -6.29
N LYS A 35 4.41 7.68 -7.28
CA LYS A 35 5.31 6.52 -7.34
C LYS A 35 6.51 6.76 -6.41
N PRO A 36 7.15 5.71 -5.90
CA PRO A 36 8.29 5.88 -4.97
C PRO A 36 9.41 6.74 -5.54
N LEU A 37 9.65 6.68 -6.84
CA LEU A 37 10.72 7.46 -7.47
C LEU A 37 10.34 8.90 -7.78
N GLU A 38 9.06 9.25 -7.65
CA GLU A 38 8.54 10.59 -7.92
C GLU A 38 8.53 11.49 -6.69
N ILE A 39 8.85 10.96 -5.53
CA ILE A 39 8.73 11.71 -4.28
C ILE A 39 10.09 11.84 -3.59
N ASP A 40 10.35 13.02 -3.04
CA ASP A 40 11.48 13.24 -2.15
C ASP A 40 11.10 12.64 -0.78
N PRO A 41 11.91 11.73 -0.22
CA PRO A 41 11.61 11.14 1.09
C PRO A 41 11.34 12.17 2.19
N ASN A 42 11.99 13.33 2.12
CA ASN A 42 11.81 14.39 3.11
C ASN A 42 10.43 15.05 3.03
N ASP A 43 9.78 15.01 1.86
CA ASP A 43 8.47 15.62 1.69
C ASP A 43 7.36 14.85 2.41
N LEU A 44 7.60 13.59 2.78
CA LEU A 44 6.61 12.78 3.49
C LEU A 44 6.31 13.33 4.89
N SER A 45 7.21 14.10 5.46
CA SER A 45 6.96 14.76 6.75
C SER A 45 5.84 15.81 6.69
N ASN A 46 5.45 16.24 5.49
CA ASN A 46 4.38 17.21 5.29
C ASN A 46 2.98 16.57 5.34
N TYR A 47 2.89 15.27 5.45
CA TYR A 47 1.62 14.55 5.44
C TYR A 47 1.35 13.95 6.81
N ASP A 48 0.06 13.87 7.16
CA ASP A 48 -0.37 13.28 8.43
C ASP A 48 -0.53 11.78 8.33
N LEU A 49 -0.89 11.28 7.15
CA LEU A 49 -1.10 9.86 6.87
C LEU A 49 -0.44 9.52 5.54
N VAL A 50 0.37 8.49 5.54
CA VAL A 50 1.07 8.02 4.34
C VAL A 50 0.72 6.57 4.08
N GLY A 51 0.24 6.27 2.88
CA GLY A 51 0.00 4.89 2.46
C GLY A 51 1.17 4.37 1.63
N PHE A 52 1.57 3.13 1.89
CA PHE A 52 2.65 2.47 1.15
C PHE A 52 2.11 1.16 0.59
N GLY A 53 2.22 0.98 -0.71
CA GLY A 53 1.71 -0.23 -1.32
C GLY A 53 2.44 -0.65 -2.59
N SER A 54 2.44 -1.95 -2.83
CA SER A 54 2.95 -2.55 -4.06
C SER A 54 2.38 -3.97 -4.21
N GLY A 55 2.63 -4.57 -5.36
CA GLY A 55 2.50 -6.01 -5.48
C GLY A 55 3.49 -6.71 -4.56
N ILE A 56 3.29 -8.00 -4.36
CA ILE A 56 4.20 -8.81 -3.56
C ILE A 56 5.10 -9.61 -4.49
N TYR A 57 6.40 -9.49 -4.28
CA TYR A 57 7.43 -10.15 -5.10
C TYR A 57 8.34 -10.95 -4.17
N PHE A 58 8.42 -12.25 -4.40
CA PHE A 58 9.24 -13.14 -3.57
C PHE A 58 8.89 -13.02 -2.07
N GLY A 59 7.59 -12.90 -1.78
CA GLY A 59 7.10 -12.86 -0.40
C GLY A 59 7.24 -11.54 0.33
N LYS A 60 7.54 -10.44 -0.37
CA LYS A 60 7.68 -9.12 0.22
C LYS A 60 7.29 -8.03 -0.77
N HIS A 61 7.18 -6.79 -0.28
CA HIS A 61 6.95 -5.63 -1.14
C HIS A 61 8.09 -5.43 -2.13
N HIS A 62 7.81 -4.73 -3.21
CA HIS A 62 8.81 -4.46 -4.23
C HIS A 62 10.00 -3.68 -3.65
N LYS A 63 11.19 -4.02 -4.15
CA LYS A 63 12.45 -3.42 -3.69
C LYS A 63 12.43 -1.88 -3.75
N VAL A 64 11.83 -1.30 -4.78
CA VAL A 64 11.75 0.16 -4.93
C VAL A 64 11.05 0.79 -3.73
N LEU A 65 9.99 0.17 -3.25
CA LEU A 65 9.26 0.66 -2.09
C LEU A 65 10.05 0.46 -0.80
N LEU A 66 10.72 -0.67 -0.66
CA LEU A 66 11.57 -0.94 0.51
C LEU A 66 12.77 0.02 0.56
N ASP A 67 13.36 0.33 -0.60
CA ASP A 67 14.47 1.28 -0.68
C ASP A 67 14.01 2.68 -0.28
N LEU A 68 12.80 3.08 -0.68
CA LEU A 68 12.24 4.36 -0.23
C LEU A 68 12.11 4.40 1.28
N ALA A 69 11.60 3.33 1.89
CA ALA A 69 11.45 3.26 3.33
C ALA A 69 12.79 3.44 4.05
N ASP A 70 13.86 2.87 3.50
CA ASP A 70 15.21 3.02 4.06
C ASP A 70 15.71 4.46 4.00
N LYS A 71 15.24 5.25 3.03
CA LYS A 71 15.67 6.64 2.83
C LYS A 71 14.84 7.65 3.60
N LEU A 72 13.78 7.23 4.28
CA LEU A 72 12.91 8.15 4.99
C LEU A 72 13.62 8.76 6.20
N PRO A 73 13.35 10.05 6.50
CA PRO A 73 13.84 10.66 7.73
C PRO A 73 13.09 10.09 8.93
N GLN A 74 13.64 10.31 10.12
CA GLN A 74 12.93 10.02 11.35
C GLN A 74 11.76 11.00 11.48
N VAL A 75 10.59 10.48 11.86
CA VAL A 75 9.38 11.28 12.04
C VAL A 75 8.75 10.99 13.40
N THR A 76 7.86 11.89 13.83
CA THR A 76 7.06 11.72 15.04
C THR A 76 5.62 12.06 14.72
N ASN A 77 4.68 11.38 15.37
CA ASN A 77 3.24 11.63 15.22
C ASN A 77 2.75 11.49 13.78
N LYS A 78 3.40 10.60 13.02
CA LYS A 78 2.98 10.28 11.65
C LYS A 78 2.39 8.90 11.61
N LYS A 79 1.28 8.77 10.92
CA LYS A 79 0.60 7.48 10.75
C LYS A 79 0.83 6.98 9.34
N ALA A 80 0.88 5.67 9.22
CA ALA A 80 1.01 5.03 7.92
C ALA A 80 0.09 3.81 7.84
N PHE A 81 -0.28 3.47 6.63
CA PHE A 81 -0.95 2.22 6.34
C PHE A 81 -0.23 1.50 5.21
N ILE A 82 -0.38 0.19 5.16
CA ILE A 82 0.29 -0.68 4.20
C ILE A 82 -0.77 -1.44 3.42
N PHE A 83 -0.62 -1.51 2.11
CA PHE A 83 -1.49 -2.31 1.28
C PHE A 83 -0.68 -3.07 0.24
N SER A 84 -1.24 -4.18 -0.24
CA SER A 84 -0.58 -4.99 -1.24
C SER A 84 -1.59 -5.77 -2.06
N THR A 85 -1.13 -6.23 -3.22
CA THR A 85 -1.83 -7.22 -4.02
C THR A 85 -0.91 -8.42 -4.20
N SER A 86 -1.47 -9.61 -4.17
CA SER A 86 -0.66 -10.82 -4.25
C SER A 86 -1.44 -11.98 -4.84
N GLY A 87 -0.71 -13.00 -5.28
CA GLY A 87 -1.32 -14.25 -5.72
C GLY A 87 -1.90 -15.07 -4.56
N ARG A 88 -1.47 -14.80 -3.34
CA ARG A 88 -1.93 -15.51 -2.13
C ARG A 88 -2.33 -14.50 -1.07
N LYS A 89 -3.63 -14.43 -0.83
CA LYS A 89 -4.23 -13.47 0.07
C LYS A 89 -3.99 -13.76 1.57
N ASP A 90 -3.71 -15.00 1.90
CA ASP A 90 -3.68 -15.48 3.29
C ASP A 90 -2.37 -15.21 4.04
N ASN A 91 -1.35 -14.68 3.38
CA ASN A 91 -0.02 -14.45 3.98
C ASN A 91 0.31 -12.98 4.22
N MET A 92 -0.70 -12.14 4.39
CA MET A 92 -0.51 -10.69 4.53
C MET A 92 0.50 -10.29 5.63
N PRO A 93 0.42 -10.82 6.86
CA PRO A 93 1.37 -10.39 7.90
C PRO A 93 2.83 -10.66 7.51
N LYS A 94 3.07 -11.78 6.85
CA LYS A 94 4.41 -12.14 6.39
C LYS A 94 4.88 -11.24 5.26
N PHE A 95 3.97 -10.94 4.30
CA PHE A 95 4.31 -10.10 3.16
C PHE A 95 4.63 -8.66 3.58
N HIS A 96 3.95 -8.15 4.58
CA HIS A 96 4.10 -6.77 5.03
C HIS A 96 5.20 -6.57 6.06
N LYS A 97 5.71 -7.65 6.63
CA LYS A 97 6.63 -7.60 7.78
C LYS A 97 7.83 -6.68 7.56
N GLN A 98 8.53 -6.84 6.45
CA GLN A 98 9.76 -6.10 6.20
C GLN A 98 9.50 -4.60 6.04
N LEU A 99 8.49 -4.25 5.26
CA LEU A 99 8.10 -2.84 5.10
C LEU A 99 7.64 -2.25 6.42
N LYS A 100 6.80 -2.98 7.15
CA LYS A 100 6.29 -2.53 8.44
C LYS A 100 7.40 -2.22 9.43
N GLU A 101 8.37 -3.13 9.55
CA GLU A 101 9.51 -2.93 10.45
C GLU A 101 10.34 -1.70 10.07
N LYS A 102 10.58 -1.50 8.77
CA LYS A 102 11.31 -0.33 8.28
C LYS A 102 10.59 0.97 8.63
N LEU A 103 9.28 1.02 8.39
CA LEU A 103 8.49 2.22 8.68
C LEU A 103 8.42 2.50 10.17
N GLN A 104 8.24 1.47 10.99
CA GLN A 104 8.23 1.62 12.44
C GLN A 104 9.57 2.13 12.96
N SER A 105 10.67 1.67 12.39
CA SER A 105 12.00 2.14 12.76
C SER A 105 12.22 3.62 12.46
N LYS A 106 11.45 4.18 11.52
CA LYS A 106 11.50 5.59 11.17
C LYS A 106 10.53 6.45 11.97
N GLY A 107 9.73 5.86 12.84
CA GLY A 107 8.81 6.58 13.70
C GLY A 107 7.37 6.60 13.25
N PHE A 108 7.03 5.91 12.16
CA PHE A 108 5.64 5.80 11.73
C PHE A 108 4.86 4.83 12.61
N GLU A 109 3.64 5.21 12.92
CA GLU A 109 2.69 4.34 13.60
C GLU A 109 1.83 3.64 12.55
N ILE A 110 1.93 2.31 12.49
CA ILE A 110 1.18 1.52 11.51
C ILE A 110 -0.15 1.10 12.12
N GLY A 111 -1.23 1.70 11.65
CA GLY A 111 -2.56 1.44 12.21
C GLY A 111 -3.31 0.32 11.51
N SER A 112 -3.20 0.22 10.20
CA SER A 112 -4.02 -0.73 9.43
C SER A 112 -3.26 -1.24 8.21
N GLU A 113 -3.63 -2.44 7.77
CA GLU A 113 -3.02 -3.10 6.62
C GLU A 113 -4.11 -3.74 5.77
N PHE A 114 -3.89 -3.79 4.46
CA PHE A 114 -4.84 -4.36 3.50
C PHE A 114 -4.11 -5.19 2.46
N ASN A 115 -4.69 -6.31 2.08
CA ASN A 115 -4.20 -7.16 0.99
C ASN A 115 -5.39 -7.70 0.23
N CYS A 116 -5.27 -7.79 -1.10
CA CYS A 116 -6.27 -8.47 -1.90
C CYS A 116 -5.60 -9.34 -2.96
N ALA A 117 -6.39 -10.26 -3.51
CA ALA A 117 -5.95 -11.12 -4.60
C ALA A 117 -5.72 -10.30 -5.86
N ALA A 118 -4.76 -10.70 -6.68
CA ALA A 118 -4.45 -10.05 -7.94
C ALA A 118 -4.13 -11.09 -9.01
N PHE A 119 -4.38 -10.70 -10.24
CA PHE A 119 -4.01 -11.52 -11.39
C PHE A 119 -2.50 -11.65 -11.44
N ASP A 120 -2.00 -12.88 -11.40
CA ASP A 120 -0.57 -13.18 -11.33
C ASP A 120 -0.18 -14.13 -12.46
N THR A 121 0.73 -13.66 -13.32
CA THR A 121 1.27 -14.45 -14.44
C THR A 121 2.77 -14.71 -14.29
N PHE A 122 3.30 -14.54 -13.08
CA PHE A 122 4.74 -14.69 -12.83
C PHE A 122 5.20 -16.14 -12.95
N GLY A 123 6.29 -16.37 -13.67
CA GLY A 123 6.94 -17.68 -13.76
C GLY A 123 6.03 -18.78 -14.31
N PRO A 124 5.97 -19.93 -13.65
CA PRO A 124 5.14 -21.06 -14.12
C PRO A 124 3.66 -20.75 -14.20
N LEU A 125 3.17 -19.75 -13.51
CA LEU A 125 1.77 -19.35 -13.55
C LEU A 125 1.35 -18.86 -14.94
N LYS A 126 2.29 -18.32 -15.70
CA LYS A 126 2.05 -17.85 -17.07
C LYS A 126 1.61 -19.00 -17.99
N ILE A 127 2.11 -20.21 -17.74
CA ILE A 127 1.80 -21.39 -18.56
C ILE A 127 0.34 -21.80 -18.39
N VAL A 128 -0.21 -21.64 -17.20
CA VAL A 128 -1.61 -21.99 -16.89
C VAL A 128 -2.57 -20.82 -17.02
N GLY A 129 -2.13 -19.70 -17.64
CA GLY A 129 -2.97 -18.53 -17.87
C GLY A 129 -3.03 -17.55 -16.70
N GLY A 130 -2.20 -17.76 -15.66
CA GLY A 130 -2.16 -16.88 -14.51
C GLY A 130 -2.94 -17.37 -13.32
N LEU A 131 -2.68 -16.76 -12.16
CA LEU A 131 -3.37 -17.00 -10.91
C LEU A 131 -4.31 -15.83 -10.63
N ASN A 132 -5.49 -16.10 -10.09
CA ASN A 132 -6.48 -15.08 -9.73
C ASN A 132 -6.91 -14.20 -10.91
N LYS A 133 -7.11 -14.82 -12.08
CA LYS A 133 -7.61 -14.10 -13.25
C LYS A 133 -8.92 -13.40 -12.91
N GLY A 134 -8.98 -12.11 -13.30
CA GLY A 134 -10.14 -11.28 -12.98
C GLY A 134 -10.05 -10.55 -11.65
N HIS A 135 -8.96 -10.72 -10.89
CA HIS A 135 -8.72 -9.97 -9.66
C HIS A 135 -7.66 -8.89 -9.88
N PRO A 136 -7.81 -7.71 -9.26
CA PRO A 136 -8.93 -7.34 -8.39
C PRO A 136 -10.25 -7.25 -9.17
N ASN A 137 -11.32 -7.80 -8.60
CA ASN A 137 -12.66 -7.67 -9.15
C ASN A 137 -13.42 -6.56 -8.40
N GLU A 138 -14.72 -6.37 -8.73
CA GLU A 138 -15.53 -5.33 -8.09
C GLU A 138 -15.59 -5.49 -6.57
N ASP A 139 -15.65 -6.73 -6.09
CA ASP A 139 -15.71 -7.01 -4.66
C ASP A 139 -14.39 -6.61 -3.97
N ASP A 140 -13.26 -6.90 -4.60
CA ASP A 140 -11.94 -6.49 -4.10
C ASP A 140 -11.84 -4.97 -4.01
N LEU A 141 -12.32 -4.26 -5.04
CA LEU A 141 -12.30 -2.80 -5.06
C LEU A 141 -13.21 -2.22 -3.98
N LYS A 142 -14.35 -2.85 -3.74
CA LYS A 142 -15.27 -2.44 -2.68
C LYS A 142 -14.64 -2.62 -1.30
N GLN A 143 -13.92 -3.72 -1.10
CA GLN A 143 -13.20 -3.95 0.15
C GLN A 143 -12.10 -2.89 0.37
N ALA A 144 -11.41 -2.49 -0.70
CA ALA A 144 -10.43 -1.42 -0.62
C ALA A 144 -11.09 -0.09 -0.22
N GLN A 145 -12.27 0.19 -0.74
CA GLN A 145 -13.02 1.39 -0.37
C GLN A 145 -13.40 1.36 1.12
N VAL A 146 -13.90 0.23 1.61
CA VAL A 146 -14.25 0.07 3.03
C VAL A 146 -13.02 0.25 3.91
N PHE A 147 -11.89 -0.32 3.50
CA PHE A 147 -10.63 -0.15 4.21
C PHE A 147 -10.25 1.34 4.30
N ALA A 148 -10.31 2.05 3.18
CA ALA A 148 -9.98 3.48 3.15
C ALA A 148 -10.93 4.29 4.01
N GLN A 149 -12.22 3.97 4.00
CA GLN A 149 -13.20 4.65 4.85
C GLN A 149 -12.86 4.49 6.34
N SER A 150 -12.34 3.32 6.72
CA SER A 150 -11.93 3.08 8.11
C SER A 150 -10.74 3.96 8.52
N LEU A 151 -9.86 4.29 7.58
CA LEU A 151 -8.72 5.17 7.83
C LEU A 151 -9.13 6.64 8.01
N ASN A 152 -10.25 7.02 7.44
CA ASN A 152 -10.75 8.40 7.47
C ASN A 152 -11.62 8.68 8.70
N GLN A 153 -11.74 7.72 9.61
CA GLN A 153 -12.54 7.91 10.82
C GLN A 153 -11.82 8.85 11.78
N PRO A 154 -12.54 9.84 12.36
CA PRO A 154 -11.91 10.70 13.34
C PRO A 154 -11.42 9.88 14.53
N VAL A 155 -10.20 10.21 14.97
CA VAL A 155 -9.67 9.61 16.18
C VAL A 155 -10.52 10.14 17.33
N MET A 156 -11.30 9.28 17.91
CA MET A 156 -12.01 9.59 19.14
C MET A 156 -10.98 9.61 20.25
N ALA A 157 -10.62 10.79 20.63
CA ALA A 157 -9.72 10.97 21.76
C ALA A 157 -10.40 10.50 23.03
#